data_5ac66d217201a525f517e746c81b7f5c
#
_entry.id   5ac66d217201a525f517e746c81b7f5c
#
_cell.length_a   1.000
_cell.length_b   1.000
_cell.length_c   1.000
_cell.angle_alpha   90.00
_cell.angle_beta   90.00
_cell.angle_gamma   90.00
#
_symmetry.space_group_name_H-M   'P 1'
#
loop_
_entity.id
_entity.type
_entity.pdbx_description
1 polymer ?
#
loop_
_entity_poly.entity_id
_entity_poly.type
_entity_poly.pdbx_seq_one_letter_code
_entity_poly.pdbx_strand_id
1 'polypeptide(L)'
;MQKHQELSLEQIIEQVIADQLSSDDFCLYGKEDGELALARLYWVSDYPDVVEDSDVYPTEVTEQDLLLVYYGEQLIDVLAVALEEKPDASHQDLVEALNYYQQHDCFMPFDD
;
A
#
# COMPACT_ATOMS: atom_id res chain seq x y z
N MET A 1 -5.92 0.84 -11.09
CA MET A 1 -4.55 0.31 -10.82
C MET A 1 -4.37 -0.99 -11.58
N GLN A 2 -3.35 -1.05 -12.41
CA GLN A 2 -3.03 -2.31 -13.09
C GLN A 2 -2.29 -3.24 -12.13
N LYS A 3 -2.68 -4.50 -12.12
CA LYS A 3 -2.07 -5.52 -11.28
C LYS A 3 -1.03 -6.34 -12.05
N HIS A 4 -0.36 -7.24 -11.34
CA HIS A 4 0.64 -8.16 -11.91
C HIS A 4 1.85 -7.44 -12.47
N GLN A 5 2.29 -6.37 -11.78
CA GLN A 5 3.46 -5.59 -12.18
C GLN A 5 4.17 -5.02 -10.97
N GLU A 6 5.44 -4.67 -11.17
CA GLU A 6 6.25 -4.02 -10.16
C GLU A 6 6.27 -2.52 -10.40
N LEU A 7 5.98 -1.75 -9.36
CA LEU A 7 5.97 -0.29 -9.41
C LEU A 7 6.68 0.27 -8.18
N SER A 8 7.25 1.46 -8.31
CA SER A 8 7.75 2.18 -7.13
C SER A 8 6.58 2.66 -6.30
N LEU A 9 6.79 2.85 -5.00
CA LEU A 9 5.74 3.36 -4.12
C LEU A 9 5.24 4.71 -4.58
N GLU A 10 6.14 5.57 -5.08
CA GLU A 10 5.75 6.87 -5.64
C GLU A 10 4.76 6.72 -6.78
N GLN A 11 5.01 5.79 -7.70
CA GLN A 11 4.09 5.53 -8.82
C GLN A 11 2.75 4.99 -8.32
N ILE A 12 2.78 4.13 -7.32
CA ILE A 12 1.56 3.57 -6.73
C ILE A 12 0.72 4.67 -6.11
N ILE A 13 1.34 5.56 -5.33
CA ILE A 13 0.66 6.68 -4.69
C ILE A 13 0.05 7.60 -5.77
N GLU A 14 0.82 7.93 -6.81
CA GLU A 14 0.34 8.77 -7.88
C GLU A 14 -0.88 8.17 -8.59
N GLN A 15 -0.86 6.87 -8.87
CA GLN A 15 -1.98 6.21 -9.53
C GLN A 15 -3.22 6.16 -8.64
N VAL A 16 -3.05 5.89 -7.35
CA VAL A 16 -4.15 5.85 -6.40
C VAL A 16 -4.81 7.22 -6.31
N ILE A 17 -4.02 8.29 -6.24
CA ILE A 17 -4.55 9.66 -6.18
C ILE A 17 -5.24 10.02 -7.49
N ALA A 18 -4.67 9.64 -8.63
CA ALA A 18 -5.26 9.90 -9.94
C ALA A 18 -6.62 9.21 -10.08
N ASP A 19 -6.80 8.04 -9.46
CA ASP A 19 -8.06 7.32 -9.44
C ASP A 19 -9.02 7.82 -8.35
N GLN A 20 -8.69 8.94 -7.72
CA GLN A 20 -9.50 9.56 -6.66
C GLN A 20 -9.74 8.62 -5.46
N LEU A 21 -8.76 7.77 -5.16
CA LEU A 21 -8.80 6.85 -4.02
C LEU A 21 -9.99 5.88 -4.10
N SER A 22 -10.45 5.55 -5.29
CA SER A 22 -11.63 4.73 -5.49
C SER A 22 -11.33 3.26 -5.78
N SER A 23 -10.10 2.94 -6.21
CA SER A 23 -9.73 1.58 -6.60
C SER A 23 -8.92 0.92 -5.48
N ASP A 24 -9.54 -0.03 -4.78
CA ASP A 24 -8.93 -0.70 -3.63
C ASP A 24 -8.82 -2.22 -3.79
N ASP A 25 -8.94 -2.71 -5.01
CA ASP A 25 -8.98 -4.15 -5.31
C ASP A 25 -7.60 -4.76 -5.55
N PHE A 26 -6.58 -4.22 -4.91
CA PHE A 26 -5.21 -4.66 -5.05
C PHE A 26 -4.51 -4.78 -3.70
N CYS A 27 -3.38 -5.50 -3.69
CA CYS A 27 -2.48 -5.54 -2.54
C CYS A 27 -1.06 -5.23 -2.98
N LEU A 28 -0.25 -4.73 -2.05
CA LEU A 28 1.17 -4.53 -2.27
C LEU A 28 1.96 -5.65 -1.63
N TYR A 29 2.92 -6.20 -2.37
CA TYR A 29 3.81 -7.24 -1.91
C TYR A 29 5.25 -6.79 -2.09
N GLY A 30 6.13 -7.19 -1.18
CA GLY A 30 7.53 -6.83 -1.25
C GLY A 30 8.42 -7.94 -0.73
N LYS A 31 9.73 -7.81 -0.99
CA LYS A 31 10.70 -8.86 -0.63
C LYS A 31 11.20 -8.77 0.80
N GLU A 32 11.10 -7.61 1.43
CA GLU A 32 11.65 -7.36 2.75
C GLU A 32 10.65 -6.67 3.65
N ASP A 33 10.70 -7.00 4.94
CA ASP A 33 10.03 -6.23 5.95
C ASP A 33 10.81 -4.94 6.18
N GLY A 34 10.12 -3.93 6.67
CA GLY A 34 10.73 -2.67 7.02
C GLY A 34 9.93 -1.50 6.54
N GLU A 35 10.52 -0.32 6.66
CA GLU A 35 9.84 0.91 6.30
C GLU A 35 9.65 1.03 4.80
N LEU A 36 8.49 1.59 4.43
CA LEU A 36 8.24 1.92 3.03
C LEU A 36 9.06 3.14 2.63
N ALA A 37 9.40 3.21 1.35
CA ALA A 37 10.12 4.35 0.79
C ALA A 37 9.64 4.58 -0.64
N LEU A 38 9.65 5.84 -1.07
CA LEU A 38 9.14 6.23 -2.39
C LEU A 38 9.86 5.52 -3.54
N ALA A 39 11.17 5.34 -3.44
CA ALA A 39 11.95 4.72 -4.49
C ALA A 39 11.92 3.19 -4.46
N ARG A 40 11.36 2.61 -3.42
CA ARG A 40 11.33 1.16 -3.24
C ARG A 40 10.27 0.55 -4.15
N LEU A 41 10.59 -0.62 -4.72
CA LEU A 41 9.69 -1.30 -5.65
C LEU A 41 8.80 -2.30 -4.91
N TYR A 42 7.54 -2.36 -5.32
CA TYR A 42 6.56 -3.29 -4.77
C TYR A 42 5.81 -3.95 -5.90
N TRP A 43 5.39 -5.19 -5.66
CA TRP A 43 4.57 -5.94 -6.60
C TRP A 43 3.10 -5.66 -6.31
N VAL A 44 2.35 -5.29 -7.34
CA VAL A 44 0.90 -5.04 -7.23
C VAL A 44 0.17 -6.26 -7.75
N SER A 45 -0.67 -6.86 -6.92
CA SER A 45 -1.40 -8.06 -7.31
C SER A 45 -2.72 -8.16 -6.55
N ASP A 46 -3.39 -9.30 -6.68
CA ASP A 46 -4.69 -9.55 -6.08
C ASP A 46 -4.60 -9.80 -4.57
N TYR A 47 -5.73 -9.67 -3.90
CA TYR A 47 -5.85 -10.11 -2.51
C TYR A 47 -5.65 -11.63 -2.45
N PRO A 48 -5.12 -12.14 -1.33
CA PRO A 48 -5.06 -13.58 -1.14
C PRO A 48 -6.47 -14.15 -1.02
N ASP A 49 -6.66 -15.37 -1.54
CA ASP A 49 -7.90 -16.10 -1.37
C ASP A 49 -7.87 -16.84 -0.03
N VAL A 50 -9.04 -17.10 0.55
CA VAL A 50 -9.15 -17.90 1.76
C VAL A 50 -9.72 -19.26 1.38
N VAL A 51 -8.91 -20.30 1.57
CA VAL A 51 -9.29 -21.70 1.26
C VAL A 51 -9.05 -22.53 2.52
N GLU A 52 -10.09 -23.15 3.04
CA GLU A 52 -10.02 -24.01 4.23
C GLU A 52 -9.33 -23.31 5.42
N ASP A 53 -9.73 -22.07 5.68
CA ASP A 53 -9.20 -21.22 6.76
C ASP A 53 -7.72 -20.84 6.59
N SER A 54 -7.17 -21.00 5.39
CA SER A 54 -5.79 -20.62 5.08
C SER A 54 -5.77 -19.59 3.97
N ASP A 55 -4.86 -18.61 4.09
CA ASP A 55 -4.64 -17.62 3.04
C ASP A 55 -3.86 -18.26 1.89
N VAL A 56 -4.36 -18.11 0.68
CA VAL A 56 -3.69 -18.58 -0.54
C VAL A 56 -3.31 -17.34 -1.36
N TYR A 57 -2.03 -17.04 -1.42
CA TYR A 57 -1.54 -15.89 -2.15
C TYR A 57 -1.48 -16.17 -3.65
N PRO A 58 -1.58 -15.13 -4.49
CA PRO A 58 -1.41 -15.30 -5.94
C PRO A 58 -0.12 -16.07 -6.26
N THR A 59 -0.18 -16.90 -7.27
CA THR A 59 0.97 -17.76 -7.66
C THR A 59 2.24 -16.93 -7.88
N GLU A 60 2.10 -15.77 -8.53
CA GLU A 60 3.24 -14.88 -8.81
C GLU A 60 3.90 -14.36 -7.54
N VAL A 61 3.12 -14.18 -6.46
CA VAL A 61 3.64 -13.74 -5.15
C VAL A 61 4.44 -14.87 -4.51
N THR A 62 3.87 -16.07 -4.53
CA THR A 62 4.50 -17.25 -3.96
C THR A 62 5.79 -17.64 -4.70
N GLU A 63 5.75 -17.57 -6.02
CA GLU A 63 6.92 -17.91 -6.84
C GLU A 63 8.10 -16.96 -6.61
N GLN A 64 7.83 -15.72 -6.24
CA GLN A 64 8.87 -14.72 -6.00
C GLN A 64 9.22 -14.56 -4.52
N ASP A 65 8.61 -15.37 -3.64
CA ASP A 65 8.79 -15.28 -2.18
C ASP A 65 8.50 -13.88 -1.63
N LEU A 66 7.45 -13.26 -2.13
CA LEU A 66 7.05 -11.92 -1.69
C LEU A 66 6.19 -12.00 -0.43
N LEU A 67 6.26 -10.95 0.36
CA LEU A 67 5.46 -10.79 1.59
C LEU A 67 4.39 -9.74 1.36
N LEU A 68 3.23 -9.92 2.00
CA LEU A 68 2.18 -8.93 1.97
C LEU A 68 2.63 -7.69 2.77
N VAL A 69 2.61 -6.53 2.12
CA VAL A 69 3.00 -5.26 2.74
C VAL A 69 1.78 -4.45 3.14
N TYR A 70 0.82 -4.29 2.23
CA TYR A 70 -0.40 -3.52 2.47
C TYR A 70 -1.57 -4.09 1.69
N TYR A 71 -2.72 -4.20 2.36
CA TYR A 71 -3.98 -4.36 1.65
C TYR A 71 -4.33 -3.03 0.99
N GLY A 72 -4.83 -3.07 -0.24
CA GLY A 72 -5.20 -1.85 -0.96
C GLY A 72 -6.20 -1.00 -0.20
N GLU A 73 -7.19 -1.65 0.43
CA GLU A 73 -8.19 -0.96 1.24
C GLU A 73 -7.54 -0.14 2.38
N GLN A 74 -6.60 -0.74 3.08
CA GLN A 74 -5.89 -0.05 4.17
C GLN A 74 -5.03 1.08 3.64
N LEU A 75 -4.33 0.86 2.54
CA LEU A 75 -3.48 1.88 1.94
C LEU A 75 -4.30 3.10 1.55
N ILE A 76 -5.45 2.88 0.92
CA ILE A 76 -6.34 3.97 0.52
C ILE A 76 -6.88 4.71 1.72
N ASP A 77 -7.28 4.00 2.78
CA ASP A 77 -7.77 4.63 4.00
C ASP A 77 -6.72 5.56 4.62
N VAL A 78 -5.47 5.10 4.70
CA VAL A 78 -4.38 5.92 5.25
C VAL A 78 -4.16 7.17 4.41
N LEU A 79 -4.10 7.01 3.08
CA LEU A 79 -3.91 8.16 2.19
C LEU A 79 -5.08 9.13 2.26
N ALA A 80 -6.31 8.63 2.33
CA ALA A 80 -7.50 9.47 2.41
C ALA A 80 -7.50 10.31 3.68
N VAL A 81 -7.20 9.70 4.82
CA VAL A 81 -7.14 10.41 6.11
C VAL A 81 -6.02 11.45 6.08
N ALA A 82 -4.85 11.07 5.58
CA ALA A 82 -3.70 11.99 5.51
C ALA A 82 -4.02 13.21 4.65
N LEU A 83 -4.64 13.01 3.48
CA LEU A 83 -4.98 14.10 2.58
C LEU A 83 -6.16 14.95 3.10
N GLU A 84 -7.03 14.38 3.90
CA GLU A 84 -8.10 15.13 4.55
C GLU A 84 -7.52 16.08 5.60
N GLU A 85 -6.56 15.64 6.38
CA GLU A 85 -5.92 16.45 7.41
C GLU A 85 -4.90 17.43 6.83
N LYS A 86 -4.22 17.05 5.76
CA LYS A 86 -3.19 17.87 5.11
C LYS A 86 -3.34 17.76 3.59
N PRO A 87 -4.23 18.57 2.99
CA PRO A 87 -4.50 18.47 1.55
C PRO A 87 -3.28 18.69 0.65
N ASP A 88 -2.26 19.39 1.15
CA ASP A 88 -1.02 19.64 0.42
C ASP A 88 0.11 18.70 0.83
N ALA A 89 -0.22 17.55 1.44
CA ALA A 89 0.79 16.58 1.85
C ALA A 89 1.65 16.15 0.66
N SER A 90 2.97 16.13 0.88
CA SER A 90 3.90 15.63 -0.13
C SER A 90 3.85 14.10 -0.18
N HIS A 91 4.41 13.52 -1.23
CA HIS A 91 4.53 12.06 -1.30
C HIS A 91 5.30 11.51 -0.09
N GLN A 92 6.33 12.23 0.38
CA GLN A 92 7.08 11.82 1.56
C GLN A 92 6.19 11.84 2.81
N ASP A 93 5.33 12.84 2.98
CA ASP A 93 4.38 12.88 4.09
C ASP A 93 3.45 11.68 4.05
N LEU A 94 3.01 11.27 2.86
CA LEU A 94 2.13 10.12 2.71
C LEU A 94 2.84 8.81 3.06
N VAL A 95 4.13 8.68 2.69
CA VAL A 95 4.93 7.51 3.06
C VAL A 95 5.10 7.44 4.57
N GLU A 96 5.34 8.57 5.22
CA GLU A 96 5.46 8.63 6.67
C GLU A 96 4.15 8.19 7.34
N ALA A 97 3.01 8.59 6.79
CA ALA A 97 1.71 8.18 7.29
C ALA A 97 1.51 6.65 7.14
N LEU A 98 1.92 6.08 6.01
CA LEU A 98 1.83 4.64 5.78
C LEU A 98 2.71 3.86 6.77
N ASN A 99 3.94 4.33 6.99
CA ASN A 99 4.84 3.69 7.95
C ASN A 99 4.31 3.80 9.38
N TYR A 100 3.76 4.95 9.73
CA TYR A 100 3.18 5.16 11.06
C TYR A 100 2.03 4.19 11.32
N TYR A 101 1.13 4.05 10.36
CA TYR A 101 -0.01 3.14 10.51
C TYR A 101 0.44 1.69 10.72
N GLN A 102 1.47 1.24 9.99
CA GLN A 102 2.00 -0.12 10.17
C GLN A 102 2.61 -0.33 11.55
N GLN A 103 3.22 0.70 12.12
CA GLN A 103 3.89 0.60 13.41
C GLN A 103 2.93 0.74 14.59
N HIS A 104 1.87 1.53 14.45
CA HIS A 104 1.03 1.94 15.57
C HIS A 104 -0.43 1.50 15.45
N ASP A 105 -0.84 0.91 14.32
CA ASP A 105 -2.23 0.51 14.07
C ASP A 105 -3.22 1.66 14.19
N CYS A 106 -2.78 2.89 13.97
CA CYS A 106 -3.64 4.06 13.97
C CYS A 106 -3.10 5.11 13.02
N PHE A 107 -3.96 6.04 12.63
CA PHE A 107 -3.58 7.07 11.67
C PHE A 107 -2.63 8.08 12.30
N MET A 108 -1.63 8.51 11.50
CA MET A 108 -0.66 9.49 11.95
C MET A 108 -1.33 10.87 12.13
N PRO A 109 -1.15 11.51 13.30
CA PRO A 109 -1.64 12.89 13.45
C PRO A 109 -0.76 13.86 12.65
N PHE A 110 -1.40 14.78 11.96
CA PHE A 110 -0.70 15.87 11.27
C PHE A 110 -0.94 17.14 12.06
N ASP A 111 0.07 17.57 12.80
CA ASP A 111 0.00 18.81 13.53
C ASP A 111 0.49 19.94 12.62
N ASP A 112 -0.26 21.01 12.60
CA ASP A 112 0.12 22.20 11.84
C ASP A 112 1.21 23.02 12.54
#